data_9e5f13c9f34fcda9d9e792c274cb8fa6
#
_entry.id   9e5f13c9f34fcda9d9e792c274cb8fa6
#
_cell.length_a   1.000
_cell.length_b   1.000
_cell.length_c   1.000
_cell.angle_alpha   90.00
_cell.angle_beta   90.00
_cell.angle_gamma   90.00
#
_symmetry.space_group_name_H-M   'P 1'
#
loop_
_entity.id
_entity.type
_entity.pdbx_description
1 polymer ?
#
loop_
_entity_poly.entity_id
_entity_poly.type
_entity_poly.pdbx_seq_one_letter_code
_entity_poly.pdbx_strand_id
1 'polypeptide(L)'
;LFHSEKLNDGNAAELLKDMDGILIAPGFGQRGIEGKFAALKYARENDVPCLGICLGMQCMVIEFARNVMGLAEANSTEMEPNTPYKVIDLMEEQKNVTNMGGSMRLGAYDCILKKGSKAYEAYGQTHIQERHRHRFEFNSEYRDKFEAAGMMCVGENPESNLVEVVE
;
A
#
# COMPACT_ATOMS: atom_id res chain seq x y z
N LEU A 1 -13.85 7.99 13.33
CA LEU A 1 -13.94 7.75 11.88
C LEU A 1 -13.87 9.09 11.14
N PHE A 2 -12.91 9.21 10.22
CA PHE A 2 -12.75 10.39 9.37
C PHE A 2 -13.11 10.05 7.92
N HIS A 3 -13.78 10.98 7.24
CA HIS A 3 -13.92 10.91 5.80
C HIS A 3 -12.66 11.48 5.14
N SER A 4 -11.96 10.67 4.35
CA SER A 4 -10.71 11.08 3.71
C SER A 4 -10.86 12.31 2.81
N GLU A 5 -12.02 12.52 2.20
CA GLU A 5 -12.30 13.74 1.40
C GLU A 5 -12.24 15.06 2.21
N LYS A 6 -12.27 14.98 3.54
CA LYS A 6 -12.17 16.14 4.43
C LYS A 6 -10.75 16.37 4.95
N LEU A 7 -9.83 15.46 4.67
CA LEU A 7 -8.42 15.54 5.07
C LEU A 7 -7.57 16.11 3.92
N ASN A 8 -6.62 16.94 4.28
CA ASN A 8 -5.59 17.49 3.41
C ASN A 8 -4.35 17.86 4.24
N ASP A 9 -3.25 18.21 3.61
CA ASP A 9 -2.00 18.57 4.29
C ASP A 9 -2.17 19.73 5.28
N GLY A 10 -3.11 20.64 5.03
CA GLY A 10 -3.34 21.80 5.88
C GLY A 10 -4.10 21.52 7.18
N ASN A 11 -4.85 20.40 7.25
CA ASN A 11 -5.68 20.10 8.41
C ASN A 11 -5.41 18.74 9.06
N ALA A 12 -4.59 17.87 8.44
CA ALA A 12 -4.32 16.54 8.96
C ALA A 12 -3.74 16.58 10.37
N ALA A 13 -2.77 17.47 10.64
CA ALA A 13 -2.16 17.60 11.96
C ALA A 13 -3.17 17.98 13.04
N GLU A 14 -4.10 18.89 12.76
CA GLU A 14 -5.14 19.27 13.74
C GLU A 14 -6.12 18.14 14.02
N LEU A 15 -6.56 17.45 12.96
CA LEU A 15 -7.60 16.42 13.05
C LEU A 15 -7.08 15.10 13.61
N LEU A 16 -5.80 14.79 13.44
CA LEU A 16 -5.22 13.50 13.78
C LEU A 16 -4.30 13.52 15.03
N LYS A 17 -4.01 14.70 15.60
CA LYS A 17 -3.05 14.87 16.71
C LYS A 17 -3.32 14.02 17.96
N ASP A 18 -4.57 13.68 18.21
CA ASP A 18 -4.98 12.93 19.40
C ASP A 18 -5.23 11.43 19.08
N MET A 19 -4.77 10.94 17.90
CA MET A 19 -4.94 9.55 17.49
C MET A 19 -3.72 8.72 17.90
N ASP A 20 -3.97 7.63 18.62
CA ASP A 20 -2.94 6.64 19.00
C ASP A 20 -2.55 5.70 17.85
N GLY A 21 -3.31 5.67 16.79
CA GLY A 21 -3.07 4.88 15.59
C GLY A 21 -4.04 5.24 14.47
N ILE A 22 -3.60 5.01 13.23
CA ILE A 22 -4.37 5.33 12.04
C ILE A 22 -4.54 4.06 11.19
N LEU A 23 -5.79 3.76 10.81
CA LEU A 23 -6.09 2.70 9.86
C LEU A 23 -6.56 3.32 8.55
N ILE A 24 -5.85 3.05 7.47
CA ILE A 24 -6.25 3.41 6.11
C ILE A 24 -7.06 2.26 5.52
N ALA A 25 -8.35 2.47 5.42
CA ALA A 25 -9.31 1.46 5.02
C ALA A 25 -9.13 1.02 3.55
N PRO A 26 -9.53 -0.22 3.23
CA PRO A 26 -9.58 -0.70 1.85
C PRO A 26 -10.59 0.10 1.01
N GLY A 27 -10.51 -0.03 -0.30
CA GLY A 27 -11.41 0.63 -1.24
C GLY A 27 -10.95 0.47 -2.68
N PHE A 28 -11.58 1.22 -3.57
CA PHE A 28 -11.28 1.24 -5.01
C PHE A 28 -11.41 2.67 -5.55
N GLY A 29 -10.70 2.94 -6.64
CA GLY A 29 -10.80 4.22 -7.36
C GLY A 29 -10.15 5.39 -6.65
N GLN A 30 -10.43 6.60 -7.15
CA GLN A 30 -9.70 7.82 -6.79
C GLN A 30 -10.35 8.64 -5.66
N ARG A 31 -11.56 8.31 -5.25
CA ARG A 31 -12.31 9.12 -4.28
C ARG A 31 -11.62 9.16 -2.92
N GLY A 32 -11.29 10.36 -2.46
CA GLY A 32 -10.68 10.61 -1.15
C GLY A 32 -9.23 10.13 -1.01
N ILE A 33 -8.54 9.84 -2.11
CA ILE A 33 -7.16 9.36 -2.11
C ILE A 33 -6.19 10.39 -1.56
N GLU A 34 -6.32 11.65 -1.95
CA GLU A 34 -5.44 12.73 -1.46
C GLU A 34 -5.51 12.90 0.05
N GLY A 35 -6.69 12.74 0.64
CA GLY A 35 -6.82 12.74 2.11
C GLY A 35 -6.22 11.51 2.78
N LYS A 36 -6.16 10.35 2.09
CA LYS A 36 -5.41 9.20 2.59
C LYS A 36 -3.91 9.48 2.56
N PHE A 37 -3.40 10.11 1.50
CA PHE A 37 -1.99 10.52 1.45
C PHE A 37 -1.64 11.52 2.56
N ALA A 38 -2.49 12.52 2.80
CA ALA A 38 -2.29 13.48 3.90
C ALA A 38 -2.25 12.79 5.28
N ALA A 39 -3.14 11.82 5.52
CA ALA A 39 -3.14 11.04 6.76
C ALA A 39 -1.89 10.18 6.91
N LEU A 40 -1.45 9.53 5.85
CA LEU A 40 -0.24 8.70 5.81
C LEU A 40 1.03 9.50 6.04
N LYS A 41 1.15 10.65 5.37
CA LYS A 41 2.23 11.60 5.57
C LYS A 41 2.30 12.05 7.03
N TYR A 42 1.16 12.45 7.60
CA TYR A 42 1.08 12.83 9.01
C TYR A 42 1.54 11.67 9.92
N ALA A 43 1.04 10.46 9.69
CA ALA A 43 1.41 9.29 10.48
C ALA A 43 2.93 9.03 10.45
N ARG A 44 3.53 9.05 9.27
CA ARG A 44 4.96 8.83 9.07
C ARG A 44 5.81 9.93 9.71
N GLU A 45 5.43 11.21 9.54
CA GLU A 45 6.20 12.35 10.05
C GLU A 45 6.09 12.53 11.57
N ASN A 46 5.09 11.92 12.20
CA ASN A 46 4.83 12.04 13.65
C ASN A 46 4.93 10.69 14.39
N ASP A 47 5.48 9.64 13.76
CA ASP A 47 5.64 8.30 14.34
C ASP A 47 4.33 7.69 14.88
N VAL A 48 3.19 8.02 14.27
CA VAL A 48 1.89 7.44 14.64
C VAL A 48 1.75 6.06 14.00
N PRO A 49 1.48 5.00 14.80
CA PRO A 49 1.26 3.67 14.24
C PRO A 49 0.19 3.68 13.14
N CYS A 50 0.51 3.08 12.00
CA CYS A 50 -0.39 3.11 10.85
C CYS A 50 -0.53 1.73 10.21
N LEU A 51 -1.79 1.32 9.92
CA LEU A 51 -2.11 0.11 9.19
C LEU A 51 -2.86 0.45 7.90
N GLY A 52 -2.30 0.09 6.76
CA GLY A 52 -2.95 0.20 5.44
C GLY A 52 -3.44 -1.16 4.94
N ILE A 53 -4.74 -1.27 4.65
CA ILE A 53 -5.33 -2.51 4.14
C ILE A 53 -5.71 -2.35 2.67
N CYS A 54 -5.21 -3.26 1.79
CA CYS A 54 -5.51 -3.27 0.36
C CYS A 54 -5.15 -1.92 -0.29
N LEU A 55 -6.12 -1.11 -0.73
CA LEU A 55 -5.89 0.26 -1.22
C LEU A 55 -5.12 1.11 -0.20
N GLY A 56 -5.29 0.86 1.11
CA GLY A 56 -4.52 1.54 2.14
C GLY A 56 -3.03 1.27 2.05
N MET A 57 -2.63 0.02 1.87
CA MET A 57 -1.22 -0.35 1.62
C MET A 57 -0.69 0.28 0.32
N GLN A 58 -1.48 0.24 -0.76
CA GLN A 58 -1.10 0.89 -2.02
C GLN A 58 -0.88 2.41 -1.83
N CYS A 59 -1.74 3.06 -1.05
CA CYS A 59 -1.56 4.48 -0.71
C CYS A 59 -0.28 4.73 0.11
N MET A 60 0.10 3.82 1.04
CA MET A 60 1.35 3.91 1.79
C MET A 60 2.56 3.86 0.86
N VAL A 61 2.56 2.93 -0.08
CA VAL A 61 3.61 2.80 -1.10
C VAL A 61 3.73 4.07 -1.96
N ILE A 62 2.61 4.61 -2.42
CA ILE A 62 2.60 5.83 -3.25
C ILE A 62 3.07 7.05 -2.43
N GLU A 63 2.57 7.24 -1.22
CA GLU A 63 2.98 8.33 -0.34
C GLU A 63 4.49 8.30 -0.06
N PHE A 64 5.01 7.13 0.29
CA PHE A 64 6.43 6.94 0.55
C PHE A 64 7.29 7.22 -0.68
N ALA A 65 6.87 6.73 -1.85
CA ALA A 65 7.56 7.01 -3.11
C ALA A 65 7.64 8.51 -3.39
N ARG A 66 6.54 9.23 -3.19
CA ARG A 66 6.46 10.67 -3.44
C ARG A 66 7.31 11.49 -2.48
N ASN A 67 7.16 11.24 -1.18
CA ASN A 67 7.68 12.13 -0.14
C ASN A 67 9.03 11.69 0.45
N VAL A 68 9.38 10.40 0.36
CA VAL A 68 10.66 9.90 0.87
C VAL A 68 11.66 9.63 -0.28
N MET A 69 11.18 8.99 -1.36
CA MET A 69 12.06 8.66 -2.49
C MET A 69 12.18 9.79 -3.52
N GLY A 70 11.40 10.88 -3.38
CA GLY A 70 11.45 12.02 -4.30
C GLY A 70 10.80 11.76 -5.67
N LEU A 71 10.02 10.71 -5.82
CA LEU A 71 9.30 10.37 -7.04
C LEU A 71 7.92 11.06 -7.06
N ALA A 72 7.89 12.38 -7.17
CA ALA A 72 6.70 13.21 -6.97
C ALA A 72 5.45 12.79 -7.77
N GLU A 73 5.64 12.20 -8.95
CA GLU A 73 4.54 11.73 -9.82
C GLU A 73 4.27 10.23 -9.67
N ALA A 74 4.83 9.55 -8.64
CA ALA A 74 4.56 8.13 -8.38
C ALA A 74 3.07 7.89 -8.14
N ASN A 75 2.54 6.83 -8.73
CA ASN A 75 1.12 6.50 -8.60
C ASN A 75 0.85 5.01 -8.90
N SER A 76 -0.40 4.63 -8.70
CA SER A 76 -0.98 3.41 -9.25
C SER A 76 -1.49 3.67 -10.67
N THR A 77 -1.28 2.71 -11.57
CA THR A 77 -1.87 2.78 -12.93
C THR A 77 -3.38 2.63 -12.94
N GLU A 78 -4.00 2.26 -11.81
CA GLU A 78 -5.46 2.36 -11.61
C GLU A 78 -5.92 3.82 -11.57
N MET A 79 -5.14 4.68 -10.89
CA MET A 79 -5.49 6.08 -10.65
C MET A 79 -4.96 7.01 -11.74
N GLU A 80 -3.74 6.77 -12.19
CA GLU A 80 -3.06 7.53 -13.23
C GLU A 80 -2.35 6.57 -14.20
N PRO A 81 -3.02 6.16 -15.28
CA PRO A 81 -2.46 5.18 -16.23
C PRO A 81 -1.13 5.61 -16.87
N ASN A 82 -0.89 6.91 -16.97
CA ASN A 82 0.30 7.48 -17.61
C ASN A 82 1.38 7.92 -16.62
N THR A 83 1.26 7.55 -15.34
CA THR A 83 2.29 7.90 -14.36
C THR A 83 3.67 7.42 -14.81
N PRO A 84 4.73 8.27 -14.69
CA PRO A 84 6.11 7.86 -15.03
C PRO A 84 6.69 6.86 -14.03
N TYR A 85 6.14 6.80 -12.82
CA TYR A 85 6.60 5.91 -11.74
C TYR A 85 5.45 5.02 -11.26
N LYS A 86 5.28 3.88 -11.93
CA LYS A 86 4.22 2.90 -11.69
C LYS A 86 4.55 2.01 -10.50
N VAL A 87 4.54 2.59 -9.30
CA VAL A 87 4.90 1.86 -8.07
C VAL A 87 3.85 0.83 -7.65
N ILE A 88 2.62 1.02 -8.13
CA ILE A 88 1.52 0.05 -8.09
C ILE A 88 1.05 -0.15 -9.53
N ASP A 89 1.05 -1.39 -10.02
CA ASP A 89 0.70 -1.71 -11.40
C ASP A 89 -0.03 -3.05 -11.52
N LEU A 90 -0.54 -3.34 -12.71
CA LEU A 90 -1.04 -4.65 -13.08
C LEU A 90 0.12 -5.65 -13.24
N MET A 91 -0.11 -6.91 -12.85
CA MET A 91 0.81 -7.98 -13.23
C MET A 91 0.82 -8.18 -14.75
N GLU A 92 1.95 -8.63 -15.30
CA GLU A 92 2.09 -8.91 -16.75
C GLU A 92 1.00 -9.85 -17.26
N GLU A 93 0.67 -10.88 -16.48
CA GLU A 93 -0.37 -11.86 -16.79
C GLU A 93 -1.77 -11.24 -16.87
N GLN A 94 -2.01 -10.14 -16.16
CA GLN A 94 -3.29 -9.43 -16.13
C GLN A 94 -3.43 -8.43 -17.27
N LYS A 95 -2.33 -7.96 -17.87
CA LYS A 95 -2.35 -6.95 -18.96
C LYS A 95 -3.05 -7.43 -20.22
N ASN A 96 -3.09 -8.74 -20.44
CA ASN A 96 -3.70 -9.37 -21.63
C ASN A 96 -5.15 -9.84 -21.43
N VAL A 97 -5.73 -9.64 -20.25
CA VAL A 97 -7.09 -10.09 -19.93
C VAL A 97 -8.09 -9.01 -20.28
N THR A 98 -8.94 -9.27 -21.28
CA THR A 98 -9.99 -8.34 -21.74
C THR A 98 -11.20 -8.27 -20.78
N ASN A 99 -11.43 -9.31 -20.00
CA ASN A 99 -12.51 -9.35 -19.01
C ASN A 99 -11.98 -8.90 -17.63
N MET A 100 -12.35 -7.71 -17.22
CA MET A 100 -11.91 -7.08 -15.97
C MET A 100 -12.14 -7.93 -14.71
N GLY A 101 -13.20 -8.75 -14.66
CA GLY A 101 -13.48 -9.66 -13.55
C GLY A 101 -12.49 -10.83 -13.44
N GLY A 102 -11.93 -11.28 -14.57
CA GLY A 102 -10.97 -12.39 -14.63
C GLY A 102 -9.53 -12.01 -14.22
N SER A 103 -9.24 -10.73 -14.05
CA SER A 103 -7.91 -10.25 -13.66
C SER A 103 -7.76 -9.94 -12.16
N MET A 104 -8.79 -10.18 -11.36
CA MET A 104 -8.72 -9.95 -9.90
C MET A 104 -8.14 -11.16 -9.17
N ARG A 105 -7.25 -10.90 -8.23
CA ARG A 105 -6.89 -11.89 -7.21
C ARG A 105 -8.03 -11.97 -6.20
N LEU A 106 -8.66 -13.14 -6.14
CA LEU A 106 -9.82 -13.41 -5.28
C LEU A 106 -9.58 -14.64 -4.41
N GLY A 107 -9.79 -14.50 -3.12
CA GLY A 107 -9.69 -15.61 -2.17
C GLY A 107 -8.47 -15.53 -1.26
N ALA A 108 -8.18 -16.63 -0.58
CA ALA A 108 -7.04 -16.74 0.30
C ALA A 108 -5.77 -17.05 -0.49
N TYR A 109 -4.71 -16.32 -0.21
CA TYR A 109 -3.37 -16.52 -0.77
C TYR A 109 -2.37 -16.67 0.36
N ASP A 110 -1.39 -17.53 0.13
CA ASP A 110 -0.30 -17.74 1.06
C ASP A 110 0.66 -16.54 1.06
N CYS A 111 1.15 -16.19 2.23
CA CYS A 111 2.16 -15.17 2.42
C CYS A 111 3.22 -15.65 3.40
N ILE A 112 4.47 -15.52 3.03
CA ILE A 112 5.61 -15.82 3.90
C ILE A 112 6.14 -14.52 4.48
N LEU A 113 6.05 -14.40 5.80
CA LEU A 113 6.53 -13.25 6.55
C LEU A 113 8.02 -13.39 6.91
N LYS A 114 8.73 -12.30 6.80
CA LYS A 114 10.13 -12.19 7.22
C LYS A 114 10.22 -12.22 8.74
N LYS A 115 11.00 -13.17 9.29
CA LYS A 115 11.23 -13.25 10.74
C LYS A 115 11.86 -11.96 11.26
N GLY A 116 11.37 -11.49 12.41
CA GLY A 116 11.82 -10.26 13.04
C GLY A 116 11.16 -8.98 12.47
N SER A 117 10.21 -9.11 11.55
CA SER A 117 9.35 -8.00 11.13
C SER A 117 8.21 -7.77 12.13
N LYS A 118 7.65 -6.58 12.16
CA LYS A 118 6.46 -6.27 12.99
C LYS A 118 5.26 -7.13 12.58
N ALA A 119 5.10 -7.38 11.28
CA ALA A 119 4.08 -8.28 10.77
C ALA A 119 4.26 -9.69 11.33
N TYR A 120 5.50 -10.24 11.31
CA TYR A 120 5.79 -11.54 11.92
C TYR A 120 5.46 -11.56 13.42
N GLU A 121 5.81 -10.52 14.15
CA GLU A 121 5.52 -10.42 15.59
C GLU A 121 4.00 -10.38 15.86
N ALA A 122 3.26 -9.65 15.02
CA ALA A 122 1.81 -9.53 15.15
C ALA A 122 1.08 -10.85 14.86
N TYR A 123 1.49 -11.59 13.83
CA TYR A 123 0.88 -12.89 13.47
C TYR A 123 1.42 -14.06 14.29
N GLY A 124 2.64 -13.98 14.85
CA GLY A 124 3.30 -15.04 15.62
C GLY A 124 3.74 -16.24 14.79
N GLN A 125 3.70 -16.14 13.47
CA GLN A 125 4.08 -17.24 12.55
C GLN A 125 4.59 -16.69 11.23
N THR A 126 5.41 -17.47 10.52
CA THR A 126 5.97 -17.06 9.21
C THR A 126 5.04 -17.31 8.05
N HIS A 127 4.20 -18.32 8.12
CA HIS A 127 3.28 -18.68 7.04
C HIS A 127 1.87 -18.30 7.43
N ILE A 128 1.30 -17.37 6.69
CA ILE A 128 -0.06 -16.89 6.89
C ILE A 128 -0.86 -16.99 5.60
N GLN A 129 -2.17 -16.92 5.72
CA GLN A 129 -3.07 -16.77 4.58
C GLN A 129 -3.91 -15.52 4.77
N GLU A 130 -3.92 -14.67 3.76
CA GLU A 130 -4.77 -13.47 3.75
C GLU A 130 -5.74 -13.49 2.57
N ARG A 131 -6.93 -12.91 2.80
CA ARG A 131 -7.97 -12.85 1.79
C ARG A 131 -7.79 -11.61 0.91
N HIS A 132 -7.55 -11.84 -0.37
CA HIS A 132 -7.35 -10.80 -1.37
C HIS A 132 -8.63 -10.53 -2.17
N ARG A 133 -8.80 -9.25 -2.55
CA ARG A 133 -9.77 -8.79 -3.53
C ARG A 133 -9.23 -7.51 -4.17
N HIS A 134 -8.25 -7.66 -5.03
CA HIS A 134 -7.65 -6.54 -5.77
C HIS A 134 -7.03 -7.02 -7.08
N ARG A 135 -6.67 -6.08 -7.93
CA ARG A 135 -6.09 -6.30 -9.24
C ARG A 135 -4.68 -5.74 -9.33
N PHE A 136 -4.46 -4.59 -8.71
CA PHE A 136 -3.19 -3.86 -8.77
C PHE A 136 -2.31 -4.27 -7.60
N GLU A 137 -1.03 -4.45 -7.91
CA GLU A 137 -0.04 -5.00 -7.00
C GLU A 137 1.13 -4.04 -6.82
N PHE A 138 1.90 -4.21 -5.76
CA PHE A 138 3.20 -3.58 -5.61
C PHE A 138 4.09 -3.96 -6.80
N ASN A 139 4.66 -2.96 -7.48
CA ASN A 139 5.54 -3.21 -8.59
C ASN A 139 6.93 -3.63 -8.10
N SER A 140 7.26 -4.91 -8.23
CA SER A 140 8.51 -5.51 -7.74
C SER A 140 9.77 -4.93 -8.36
N GLU A 141 9.70 -4.22 -9.51
CA GLU A 141 10.83 -3.49 -10.08
C GLU A 141 11.35 -2.35 -9.19
N TYR A 142 10.52 -1.89 -8.28
CA TYR A 142 10.88 -0.85 -7.32
C TYR A 142 11.34 -1.39 -5.97
N ARG A 143 11.27 -2.70 -5.71
CA ARG A 143 11.55 -3.32 -4.41
C ARG A 143 12.86 -2.83 -3.79
N ASP A 144 13.96 -2.99 -4.50
CA ASP A 144 15.29 -2.63 -4.00
C ASP A 144 15.39 -1.13 -3.66
N LYS A 145 14.70 -0.29 -4.43
CA LYS A 145 14.67 1.16 -4.18
C LYS A 145 13.88 1.51 -2.93
N PHE A 146 12.73 0.83 -2.70
CA PHE A 146 11.94 1.00 -1.49
C PHE A 146 12.70 0.53 -0.26
N GLU A 147 13.30 -0.66 -0.31
CA GLU A 147 14.08 -1.20 0.80
C GLU A 147 15.31 -0.33 1.11
N ALA A 148 16.01 0.17 0.10
CA ALA A 148 17.12 1.12 0.27
C ALA A 148 16.68 2.45 0.90
N ALA A 149 15.44 2.88 0.65
CA ALA A 149 14.86 4.10 1.22
C ALA A 149 14.24 3.89 2.62
N GLY A 150 14.09 2.63 3.08
CA GLY A 150 13.62 2.31 4.42
C GLY A 150 12.24 1.64 4.52
N MET A 151 11.50 1.47 3.41
CA MET A 151 10.27 0.67 3.40
C MET A 151 10.61 -0.78 3.04
N MET A 152 10.53 -1.66 4.01
CA MET A 152 10.90 -3.07 3.85
C MET A 152 9.73 -3.90 3.31
N CYS A 153 10.00 -4.77 2.33
CA CYS A 153 9.07 -5.79 1.88
C CYS A 153 9.22 -7.02 2.80
N VAL A 154 8.25 -7.25 3.65
CA VAL A 154 8.33 -8.24 4.73
C VAL A 154 7.36 -9.41 4.62
N GLY A 155 6.44 -9.36 3.66
CA GLY A 155 5.57 -10.47 3.32
C GLY A 155 5.53 -10.68 1.82
N GLU A 156 5.63 -11.94 1.39
CA GLU A 156 5.72 -12.30 -0.02
C GLU A 156 4.91 -13.57 -0.31
N ASN A 157 4.19 -13.56 -1.41
CA ASN A 157 3.52 -14.76 -1.89
C ASN A 157 4.56 -15.73 -2.48
N PRO A 158 4.63 -16.99 -2.01
CA PRO A 158 5.69 -17.92 -2.41
C PRO A 158 5.57 -18.43 -3.86
N GLU A 159 4.40 -18.32 -4.48
CA GLU A 159 4.17 -18.79 -5.85
C GLU A 159 4.44 -17.71 -6.90
N SER A 160 3.99 -16.48 -6.62
CA SER A 160 4.06 -15.36 -7.56
C SER A 160 5.18 -14.36 -7.26
N ASN A 161 5.85 -14.46 -6.09
CA ASN A 161 6.82 -13.50 -5.58
C ASN A 161 6.29 -12.07 -5.44
N LEU A 162 4.96 -11.92 -5.34
CA LEU A 162 4.33 -10.63 -5.11
C LEU A 162 4.51 -10.17 -3.67
N VAL A 163 4.77 -8.89 -3.50
CA VAL A 163 4.87 -8.25 -2.17
C VAL A 163 3.47 -8.07 -1.61
N GLU A 164 3.21 -8.73 -0.48
CA GLU A 164 1.92 -8.73 0.21
C GLU A 164 1.90 -7.81 1.43
N VAL A 165 3.07 -7.61 2.06
CA VAL A 165 3.21 -6.79 3.26
C VAL A 165 4.46 -5.93 3.17
N VAL A 166 4.31 -4.65 3.50
CA VAL A 166 5.40 -3.66 3.64
C VAL A 166 5.40 -3.04 5.03
N GLU A 167 6.59 -2.63 5.52
CA GLU A 167 6.75 -1.88 6.76
C GLU A 167 7.98 -0.96 6.73
#